data_429a797935187e6c14044efad519d6cc
#
_entry.id   429a797935187e6c14044efad519d6cc
#
_cell.length_a   1.000
_cell.length_b   1.000
_cell.length_c   1.000
_cell.angle_alpha   90.00
_cell.angle_beta   90.00
_cell.angle_gamma   90.00
#
_symmetry.space_group_name_H-M   'P 1'
#
loop_
_entity.id
_entity.type
_entity.pdbx_description
1 polymer ?
#
loop_
_entity_poly.entity_id
_entity_poly.type
_entity_poly.pdbx_seq_one_letter_code
_entity_poly.pdbx_strand_id
1 'polypeptide(L)'
;MNISGLLGISRSGLNHLQTNLDTTANNIANVNTNGYQAQTTHFQSLMENAIGAEETLFNGNAAQYGASMGAKATTTTSFAQGNLAGTAQPLDLAIQGNGFFGVRDQTGQLLLSRAGNFHLSENKQLVNSEGYPVAMTTNVPTPQWPDAQQIAIDASGQLTTEENGQTRVLGQLTLYQPTNTENITPVGNQLYRAGDQALLTSQTNPAAFGSVLQGQLEQSTVDLATSMTDLLTTQRAYGLNTKAMQTADEMWSVINRFTD
;
A
#
# COMPACT_ATOMS: atom_id res chain seq x y z
N MET A 1 18.94 -35.91 10.42
CA MET A 1 18.51 -34.55 10.00
C MET A 1 18.84 -34.44 8.52
N ASN A 2 17.85 -34.12 7.68
CA ASN A 2 18.08 -34.06 6.22
C ASN A 2 18.68 -32.70 5.88
N ILE A 3 19.95 -32.65 5.48
CA ILE A 3 20.71 -31.40 5.21
C ILE A 3 20.04 -30.62 4.07
N SER A 4 19.46 -31.31 3.08
CA SER A 4 18.71 -30.65 2.01
C SER A 4 17.48 -29.88 2.52
N GLY A 5 16.81 -30.39 3.56
CA GLY A 5 15.72 -29.68 4.24
C GLY A 5 16.21 -28.42 4.97
N LEU A 6 17.38 -28.51 5.64
CA LEU A 6 17.99 -27.37 6.33
C LEU A 6 18.34 -26.24 5.34
N LEU A 7 18.94 -26.59 4.20
CA LEU A 7 19.27 -25.63 3.11
C LEU A 7 17.98 -25.00 2.52
N GLY A 8 16.92 -25.81 2.36
CA GLY A 8 15.62 -25.30 1.89
C GLY A 8 15.01 -24.26 2.85
N ILE A 9 15.04 -24.53 4.15
CA ILE A 9 14.56 -23.61 5.18
C ILE A 9 15.42 -22.33 5.21
N SER A 10 16.74 -22.46 5.15
CA SER A 10 17.65 -21.31 5.15
C SER A 10 17.46 -20.43 3.92
N ARG A 11 17.28 -21.04 2.72
CA ARG A 11 16.97 -20.33 1.48
C ARG A 11 15.64 -19.57 1.57
N SER A 12 14.61 -20.23 2.10
CA SER A 12 13.32 -19.60 2.35
C SER A 12 13.47 -18.42 3.31
N GLY A 13 14.20 -18.60 4.41
CA GLY A 13 14.51 -17.53 5.36
C GLY A 13 15.24 -16.34 4.72
N LEU A 14 16.24 -16.59 3.85
CA LEU A 14 16.94 -15.52 3.12
C LEU A 14 16.01 -14.75 2.20
N ASN A 15 15.17 -15.43 1.44
CA ASN A 15 14.19 -14.78 0.56
C ASN A 15 13.22 -13.89 1.35
N HIS A 16 12.82 -14.33 2.54
CA HIS A 16 11.95 -13.53 3.41
C HIS A 16 12.64 -12.29 3.96
N LEU A 17 13.89 -12.45 4.44
CA LEU A 17 14.67 -11.32 4.93
C LEU A 17 14.94 -10.32 3.80
N GLN A 18 15.15 -10.79 2.57
CA GLN A 18 15.29 -9.91 1.41
C GLN A 18 13.98 -9.15 1.12
N THR A 19 12.84 -9.82 1.10
CA THR A 19 11.54 -9.14 0.92
C THR A 19 11.32 -8.09 2.00
N ASN A 20 11.68 -8.39 3.26
CA ASN A 20 11.59 -7.41 4.35
C ASN A 20 12.54 -6.23 4.17
N LEU A 21 13.79 -6.47 3.73
CA LEU A 21 14.74 -5.41 3.39
C LEU A 21 14.20 -4.51 2.29
N ASP A 22 13.66 -5.09 1.22
CA ASP A 22 13.10 -4.35 0.08
C ASP A 22 11.89 -3.52 0.52
N THR A 23 11.00 -4.08 1.33
CA THR A 23 9.82 -3.37 1.87
C THR A 23 10.25 -2.22 2.77
N THR A 24 11.20 -2.44 3.68
CA THR A 24 11.70 -1.41 4.59
C THR A 24 12.44 -0.31 3.82
N ALA A 25 13.24 -0.67 2.80
CA ALA A 25 13.93 0.29 1.94
C ALA A 25 12.91 1.16 1.16
N ASN A 26 11.83 0.56 0.64
CA ASN A 26 10.75 1.28 0.00
C ASN A 26 10.04 2.24 0.96
N ASN A 27 9.78 1.84 2.20
CA ASN A 27 9.21 2.72 3.22
C ASN A 27 10.14 3.92 3.48
N ILE A 28 11.43 3.69 3.70
CA ILE A 28 12.42 4.75 3.94
C ILE A 28 12.50 5.71 2.75
N ALA A 29 12.53 5.19 1.52
CA ALA A 29 12.57 6.01 0.31
C ALA A 29 11.35 6.94 0.18
N ASN A 30 10.18 6.50 0.71
CA ASN A 30 8.92 7.21 0.60
C ASN A 30 8.49 7.93 1.89
N VAL A 31 9.40 8.14 2.85
CA VAL A 31 9.08 8.84 4.11
C VAL A 31 8.59 10.27 3.89
N ASN A 32 9.07 10.95 2.85
CA ASN A 32 8.67 12.31 2.49
C ASN A 32 7.61 12.36 1.38
N THR A 33 7.06 11.21 0.97
CA THR A 33 6.06 11.14 -0.10
C THR A 33 4.66 11.29 0.48
N ASN A 34 3.92 12.32 0.06
CA ASN A 34 2.57 12.59 0.55
C ASN A 34 1.60 11.45 0.18
N GLY A 35 0.77 11.04 1.13
CA GLY A 35 -0.21 9.97 0.95
C GLY A 35 0.39 8.56 0.85
N TYR A 36 1.69 8.40 1.06
CA TYR A 36 2.31 7.08 1.09
C TYR A 36 1.90 6.31 2.35
N GLN A 37 1.48 5.07 2.15
CA GLN A 37 1.05 4.18 3.22
C GLN A 37 2.13 3.12 3.47
N ALA A 38 2.59 3.02 4.71
CA ALA A 38 3.65 2.11 5.11
C ALA A 38 3.26 0.65 4.83
N GLN A 39 4.22 -0.11 4.32
CA GLN A 39 4.07 -1.53 4.06
C GLN A 39 4.80 -2.33 5.13
N THR A 40 4.20 -3.42 5.57
CA THR A 40 4.79 -4.38 6.51
C THR A 40 4.81 -5.77 5.91
N THR A 41 5.88 -6.51 6.18
CA THR A 41 6.02 -7.89 5.71
C THR A 41 5.71 -8.84 6.87
N HIS A 42 4.75 -9.74 6.66
CA HIS A 42 4.39 -10.79 7.60
C HIS A 42 4.86 -12.14 7.10
N PHE A 43 5.30 -12.98 8.03
CA PHE A 43 5.73 -14.34 7.74
C PHE A 43 4.62 -15.31 8.12
N GLN A 44 4.15 -16.08 7.17
CA GLN A 44 3.22 -17.18 7.42
C GLN A 44 3.94 -18.50 7.18
N SER A 45 3.83 -19.42 8.15
CA SER A 45 4.30 -20.79 7.98
C SER A 45 3.34 -21.54 7.06
N LEU A 46 3.87 -22.18 6.00
CA LEU A 46 3.08 -23.02 5.09
C LEU A 46 2.64 -24.35 5.71
N MET A 47 2.99 -24.61 6.96
CA MET A 47 2.68 -25.88 7.63
C MET A 47 1.19 -26.05 7.95
N GLU A 48 0.39 -25.00 7.92
CA GLU A 48 -1.01 -25.01 8.34
C GLU A 48 -1.99 -25.56 7.27
N ASN A 49 -1.59 -25.63 6.01
CA ASN A 49 -2.46 -26.05 4.91
C ASN A 49 -2.34 -27.53 4.48
N ALA A 50 -1.45 -28.30 5.08
CA ALA A 50 -1.28 -29.72 4.75
C ALA A 50 -2.06 -30.69 5.66
N ILE A 51 -2.73 -30.16 6.68
CA ILE A 51 -3.60 -30.95 7.59
C ILE A 51 -5.05 -30.56 7.29
N GLY A 52 -5.48 -30.79 6.05
CA GLY A 52 -6.89 -30.88 5.70
C GLY A 52 -7.46 -32.16 6.31
N ALA A 53 -8.55 -32.03 7.04
CA ALA A 53 -9.28 -33.15 7.63
C ALA A 53 -9.46 -34.28 6.62
N GLU A 54 -8.99 -35.50 6.97
CA GLU A 54 -9.21 -36.81 6.31
C GLU A 54 -8.03 -37.50 5.63
N GLU A 55 -6.76 -37.21 5.97
CA GLU A 55 -5.72 -38.18 5.62
C GLU A 55 -4.95 -38.65 6.84
N THR A 56 -5.08 -39.95 7.11
CA THR A 56 -4.39 -40.67 8.19
C THR A 56 -2.88 -40.49 8.10
N LEU A 57 -2.28 -40.05 9.20
CA LEU A 57 -0.86 -39.70 9.43
C LEU A 57 0.17 -40.82 9.13
N PHE A 58 -0.19 -41.89 8.42
CA PHE A 58 0.65 -43.11 8.28
C PHE A 58 0.81 -43.64 6.85
N ASN A 59 0.70 -42.81 5.83
CA ASN A 59 1.07 -43.25 4.48
C ASN A 59 2.44 -42.69 4.08
N GLY A 60 3.47 -43.39 4.41
CA GLY A 60 4.82 -43.66 3.88
C GLY A 60 5.64 -42.61 3.13
N ASN A 61 5.23 -41.35 2.96
CA ASN A 61 5.97 -40.34 2.21
C ASN A 61 6.48 -39.17 3.07
N ALA A 62 7.23 -39.49 4.12
CA ALA A 62 7.91 -38.46 4.91
C ALA A 62 8.85 -37.52 4.10
N ALA A 63 9.30 -37.97 2.92
CA ALA A 63 10.11 -37.15 1.99
C ALA A 63 9.31 -36.03 1.29
N GLN A 64 7.99 -36.20 1.15
CA GLN A 64 7.12 -35.22 0.48
C GLN A 64 6.71 -34.08 1.45
N TYR A 65 6.66 -34.37 2.75
CA TYR A 65 6.37 -33.37 3.79
C TYR A 65 7.58 -32.48 4.11
N GLY A 66 8.80 -32.94 3.87
CA GLY A 66 10.02 -32.14 4.05
C GLY A 66 10.20 -31.03 3.00
N ALA A 67 9.54 -31.13 1.85
CA ALA A 67 9.63 -30.15 0.76
C ALA A 67 8.65 -28.99 0.92
N SER A 68 7.66 -29.10 1.83
CA SER A 68 6.62 -28.09 2.03
C SER A 68 6.84 -27.18 3.26
N MET A 69 7.95 -27.35 3.98
CA MET A 69 8.30 -26.53 5.15
C MET A 69 8.93 -25.18 4.69
N GLY A 70 8.18 -24.41 3.93
CA GLY A 70 8.56 -23.04 3.54
C GLY A 70 7.72 -22.03 4.33
N ALA A 71 8.28 -20.86 4.61
CA ALA A 71 7.49 -19.72 5.05
C ALA A 71 7.15 -18.86 3.81
N LYS A 72 5.95 -18.29 3.75
CA LYS A 72 5.54 -17.34 2.71
C LYS A 72 5.61 -15.93 3.30
N ALA A 73 6.33 -15.02 2.64
CA ALA A 73 6.24 -13.62 2.94
C ALA A 73 4.98 -13.04 2.28
N THR A 74 4.21 -12.28 3.03
CA THR A 74 3.08 -11.51 2.52
C THR A 74 3.28 -10.06 2.95
N THR A 75 3.27 -9.15 2.00
CA THR A 75 3.36 -7.72 2.28
C THR A 75 1.95 -7.15 2.37
N THR A 76 1.66 -6.47 3.45
CA THR A 76 0.39 -5.77 3.68
C THR A 76 0.64 -4.28 3.80
N THR A 77 -0.30 -3.47 3.32
CA THR A 77 -0.26 -2.01 3.46
C THR A 77 -1.10 -1.59 4.65
N SER A 78 -0.53 -0.77 5.53
CA SER A 78 -1.24 -0.18 6.66
C SER A 78 -1.93 1.11 6.21
N PHE A 79 -3.24 1.15 6.25
CA PHE A 79 -4.04 2.33 5.91
C PHE A 79 -4.39 3.18 7.14
N ALA A 80 -3.48 3.24 8.12
CA ALA A 80 -3.61 4.19 9.23
C ALA A 80 -3.49 5.62 8.70
N GLN A 81 -4.14 6.57 9.36
CA GLN A 81 -4.03 7.97 8.96
C GLN A 81 -2.66 8.54 9.32
N GLY A 82 -2.00 9.16 8.34
CA GLY A 82 -0.77 9.93 8.54
C GLY A 82 -1.01 11.31 9.15
N ASN A 83 0.06 12.01 9.49
CA ASN A 83 -0.03 13.39 9.96
C ASN A 83 -0.52 14.30 8.83
N LEU A 84 -1.38 15.25 9.16
CA LEU A 84 -1.87 16.26 8.23
C LEU A 84 -0.99 17.50 8.31
N ALA A 85 -0.42 17.92 7.18
CA ALA A 85 0.42 19.10 7.07
C ALA A 85 -0.27 20.16 6.21
N GLY A 86 -0.32 21.40 6.73
CA GLY A 86 -0.84 22.54 5.97
C GLY A 86 0.09 22.89 4.80
N THR A 87 -0.50 23.20 3.65
CA THR A 87 0.19 23.69 2.46
C THR A 87 -0.39 25.04 2.04
N ALA A 88 0.34 25.76 1.20
CA ALA A 88 -0.14 27.03 0.64
C ALA A 88 -0.97 26.84 -0.66
N GLN A 89 -1.20 25.60 -1.07
CA GLN A 89 -1.89 25.31 -2.33
C GLN A 89 -3.37 25.02 -2.07
N PRO A 90 -4.30 25.74 -2.75
CA PRO A 90 -5.73 25.59 -2.51
C PRO A 90 -6.32 24.26 -2.99
N LEU A 91 -5.64 23.56 -3.92
CA LEU A 91 -6.10 22.27 -4.43
C LEU A 91 -5.43 21.06 -3.77
N ASP A 92 -4.56 21.31 -2.77
CA ASP A 92 -4.07 20.26 -1.91
C ASP A 92 -5.17 19.86 -0.93
N LEU A 93 -5.52 18.59 -0.92
CA LEU A 93 -6.61 18.05 -0.14
C LEU A 93 -6.13 16.90 0.75
N ALA A 94 -6.64 16.84 1.96
CA ALA A 94 -6.46 15.69 2.82
C ALA A 94 -7.81 15.18 3.31
N ILE A 95 -7.88 13.88 3.60
CA ILE A 95 -9.05 13.27 4.23
C ILE A 95 -8.74 13.10 5.72
N GLN A 96 -9.54 13.70 6.59
CA GLN A 96 -9.48 13.45 8.03
C GLN A 96 -10.44 12.33 8.39
N GLY A 97 -9.93 11.12 8.56
CA GLY A 97 -10.70 9.92 8.82
C GLY A 97 -10.66 8.91 7.68
N ASN A 98 -11.72 8.11 7.57
CA ASN A 98 -11.79 7.02 6.61
C ASN A 98 -12.16 7.51 5.21
N GLY A 99 -11.61 6.84 4.18
CA GLY A 99 -11.93 7.10 2.78
C GLY A 99 -10.68 7.26 1.91
N PHE A 100 -10.86 7.21 0.61
CA PHE A 100 -9.82 7.37 -0.40
C PHE A 100 -10.36 8.30 -1.48
N PHE A 101 -9.49 9.09 -2.05
CA PHE A 101 -9.77 9.75 -3.31
C PHE A 101 -9.84 8.72 -4.43
N GLY A 102 -10.81 8.87 -5.33
CA GLY A 102 -10.87 8.08 -6.55
C GLY A 102 -10.21 8.84 -7.69
N VAL A 103 -9.36 8.17 -8.47
CA VAL A 103 -8.83 8.69 -9.73
C VAL A 103 -9.07 7.66 -10.82
N ARG A 104 -9.21 8.11 -12.07
CA ARG A 104 -9.40 7.22 -13.21
C ARG A 104 -8.14 7.16 -14.04
N ASP A 105 -7.67 5.94 -14.29
CA ASP A 105 -6.53 5.77 -15.20
C ASP A 105 -6.93 6.02 -16.67
N GLN A 106 -5.99 5.89 -17.59
CA GLN A 106 -6.22 6.07 -19.04
C GLN A 106 -7.19 5.03 -19.62
N THR A 107 -7.38 3.89 -18.94
CA THR A 107 -8.33 2.85 -19.35
C THR A 107 -9.72 3.07 -18.77
N GLY A 108 -9.90 4.10 -17.94
CA GLY A 108 -11.14 4.42 -17.23
C GLY A 108 -11.34 3.63 -15.94
N GLN A 109 -10.34 2.79 -15.54
CA GLN A 109 -10.40 2.03 -14.30
C GLN A 109 -10.28 2.96 -13.09
N LEU A 110 -11.10 2.71 -12.08
CA LEU A 110 -11.05 3.45 -10.82
C LEU A 110 -9.88 2.94 -9.96
N LEU A 111 -9.03 3.86 -9.58
CA LEU A 111 -7.93 3.66 -8.63
C LEU A 111 -8.16 4.52 -7.40
N LEU A 112 -7.72 4.04 -6.26
CA LEU A 112 -7.85 4.69 -4.96
C LEU A 112 -6.53 5.32 -4.57
N SER A 113 -6.56 6.50 -3.93
CA SER A 113 -5.37 7.17 -3.42
C SER A 113 -5.65 7.91 -2.12
N ARG A 114 -4.62 8.04 -1.28
CA ARG A 114 -4.60 8.99 -0.15
C ARG A 114 -3.81 10.27 -0.47
N ALA A 115 -3.06 10.27 -1.58
CA ALA A 115 -2.37 11.46 -2.04
C ALA A 115 -3.40 12.47 -2.58
N GLY A 116 -3.38 13.67 -2.03
CA GLY A 116 -4.33 14.74 -2.36
C GLY A 116 -3.67 15.95 -3.04
N ASN A 117 -2.49 15.80 -3.60
CA ASN A 117 -1.78 16.84 -4.37
C ASN A 117 -2.38 16.98 -5.78
N PHE A 118 -3.53 17.62 -5.85
CA PHE A 118 -4.26 17.82 -7.10
C PHE A 118 -3.91 19.17 -7.75
N HIS A 119 -4.10 19.22 -9.06
CA HIS A 119 -3.95 20.44 -9.84
C HIS A 119 -4.98 20.47 -10.99
N LEU A 120 -5.18 21.64 -11.56
CA LEU A 120 -6.02 21.77 -12.76
C LEU A 120 -5.17 21.50 -14.00
N SER A 121 -5.66 20.62 -14.88
CA SER A 121 -5.10 20.42 -16.20
C SER A 121 -5.40 21.59 -17.14
N GLU A 122 -4.83 21.59 -18.34
CA GLU A 122 -5.15 22.58 -19.39
C GLU A 122 -6.66 22.65 -19.70
N ASN A 123 -7.36 21.54 -19.58
CA ASN A 123 -8.81 21.44 -19.76
C ASN A 123 -9.61 21.79 -18.50
N LYS A 124 -8.98 22.41 -17.49
CA LYS A 124 -9.60 22.76 -16.21
C LYS A 124 -10.20 21.54 -15.47
N GLN A 125 -9.69 20.35 -15.73
CA GLN A 125 -10.05 19.13 -14.96
C GLN A 125 -9.14 19.00 -13.76
N LEU A 126 -9.69 18.58 -12.62
CA LEU A 126 -8.91 18.24 -11.44
C LEU A 126 -8.21 16.91 -11.67
N VAL A 127 -6.89 16.93 -11.66
CA VAL A 127 -6.04 15.75 -11.89
C VAL A 127 -5.01 15.58 -10.78
N ASN A 128 -4.52 14.35 -10.62
CA ASN A 128 -3.41 14.06 -9.72
C ASN A 128 -2.06 14.35 -10.39
N SER A 129 -0.96 14.11 -9.71
CA SER A 129 0.42 14.28 -10.23
C SER A 129 0.72 13.51 -11.50
N GLU A 130 0.01 12.39 -11.73
CA GLU A 130 0.16 11.53 -12.91
C GLU A 130 -0.72 11.97 -14.07
N GLY A 131 -1.52 13.03 -13.90
CA GLY A 131 -2.46 13.50 -14.89
C GLY A 131 -3.77 12.71 -14.96
N TYR A 132 -4.05 11.84 -13.98
CA TYR A 132 -5.30 11.09 -13.92
C TYR A 132 -6.43 11.94 -13.33
N PRO A 133 -7.60 12.03 -14.01
CA PRO A 133 -8.73 12.78 -13.52
C PRO A 133 -9.31 12.21 -12.24
N VAL A 134 -9.62 13.10 -11.31
CA VAL A 134 -10.26 12.76 -10.05
C VAL A 134 -11.72 12.37 -10.27
N ALA A 135 -12.18 11.33 -9.61
CA ALA A 135 -13.57 10.87 -9.66
C ALA A 135 -14.45 11.85 -8.89
N MET A 136 -15.27 12.59 -9.60
CA MET A 136 -16.17 13.60 -9.06
C MET A 136 -17.43 13.70 -9.89
N THR A 137 -18.51 14.21 -9.29
CA THR A 137 -19.72 14.62 -10.00
C THR A 137 -19.60 16.10 -10.33
N THR A 138 -19.67 16.46 -11.59
CA THR A 138 -19.58 17.86 -12.05
C THR A 138 -20.96 18.41 -12.39
N ASN A 139 -21.30 19.57 -11.82
CA ASN A 139 -22.54 20.29 -12.13
C ASN A 139 -22.32 21.32 -13.23
N VAL A 140 -21.06 21.74 -13.42
CA VAL A 140 -20.66 22.74 -14.40
C VAL A 140 -19.58 22.13 -15.30
N PRO A 141 -19.67 22.29 -16.63
CA PRO A 141 -18.62 21.82 -17.55
C PRO A 141 -17.24 22.37 -17.16
N THR A 142 -16.25 21.50 -17.11
CA THR A 142 -14.89 21.80 -16.63
C THR A 142 -14.21 23.00 -17.33
N PRO A 143 -14.42 23.29 -18.66
CA PRO A 143 -13.84 24.47 -19.30
C PRO A 143 -14.31 25.80 -18.72
N GLN A 144 -15.43 25.82 -17.99
CA GLN A 144 -15.99 27.03 -17.36
C GLN A 144 -15.52 27.22 -15.91
N TRP A 145 -14.60 26.38 -15.46
CA TRP A 145 -14.10 26.47 -14.07
C TRP A 145 -13.16 27.66 -13.91
N PRO A 146 -13.23 28.33 -12.76
CA PRO A 146 -12.32 29.43 -12.44
C PRO A 146 -10.89 28.91 -12.21
N ASP A 147 -10.00 29.83 -11.87
CA ASP A 147 -8.65 29.44 -11.48
C ASP A 147 -8.64 28.77 -10.09
N ALA A 148 -7.60 27.95 -9.84
CA ALA A 148 -7.45 27.14 -8.64
C ALA A 148 -7.65 27.93 -7.33
N GLN A 149 -7.24 29.20 -7.30
CA GLN A 149 -7.33 30.06 -6.11
C GLN A 149 -8.75 30.50 -5.76
N GLN A 150 -9.68 30.40 -6.69
CA GLN A 150 -11.08 30.78 -6.50
C GLN A 150 -11.99 29.60 -6.15
N ILE A 151 -11.41 28.40 -6.07
CA ILE A 151 -12.14 27.19 -5.73
C ILE A 151 -12.03 26.95 -4.23
N ALA A 152 -13.15 26.98 -3.54
CA ALA A 152 -13.29 26.57 -2.15
C ALA A 152 -13.87 25.17 -2.10
N ILE A 153 -13.34 24.35 -1.18
CA ILE A 153 -13.76 22.97 -1.00
C ILE A 153 -14.19 22.79 0.45
N ASP A 154 -15.42 22.37 0.65
CA ASP A 154 -15.96 22.18 2.00
C ASP A 154 -15.63 20.79 2.56
N ALA A 155 -15.97 20.56 3.84
CA ALA A 155 -15.71 19.30 4.54
C ALA A 155 -16.46 18.09 3.93
N SER A 156 -17.50 18.30 3.15
CA SER A 156 -18.24 17.25 2.43
C SER A 156 -17.63 16.90 1.07
N GLY A 157 -16.57 17.63 0.65
CA GLY A 157 -15.95 17.49 -0.65
C GLY A 157 -16.70 18.23 -1.77
N GLN A 158 -17.58 19.18 -1.45
CA GLN A 158 -18.25 20.02 -2.43
C GLN A 158 -17.32 21.15 -2.88
N LEU A 159 -17.14 21.29 -4.19
CA LEU A 159 -16.36 22.35 -4.80
C LEU A 159 -17.29 23.54 -5.10
N THR A 160 -16.93 24.70 -4.59
CA THR A 160 -17.69 25.93 -4.77
C THR A 160 -16.77 27.05 -5.24
N THR A 161 -17.33 28.03 -5.91
CA THR A 161 -16.67 29.30 -6.27
C THR A 161 -17.59 30.46 -5.99
N GLU A 162 -17.01 31.60 -5.65
CA GLU A 162 -17.77 32.86 -5.56
C GLU A 162 -17.64 33.64 -6.88
N GLU A 163 -18.76 33.84 -7.55
CA GLU A 163 -18.82 34.63 -8.75
C GLU A 163 -19.91 35.72 -8.57
N ASN A 164 -19.51 36.97 -8.62
CA ASN A 164 -20.40 38.11 -8.41
C ASN A 164 -21.18 38.14 -7.07
N GLY A 165 -20.55 37.64 -5.99
CA GLY A 165 -21.17 37.55 -4.67
C GLY A 165 -22.21 36.44 -4.53
N GLN A 166 -22.28 35.52 -5.49
CA GLN A 166 -23.09 34.30 -5.42
C GLN A 166 -22.18 33.06 -5.36
N THR A 167 -22.49 32.16 -4.42
CA THR A 167 -21.81 30.86 -4.35
C THR A 167 -22.34 29.94 -5.43
N ARG A 168 -21.49 29.49 -6.33
CA ARG A 168 -21.81 28.53 -7.39
C ARG A 168 -21.16 27.18 -7.08
N VAL A 169 -21.93 26.12 -7.09
CA VAL A 169 -21.44 24.75 -6.91
C VAL A 169 -20.90 24.24 -8.24
N LEU A 170 -19.62 23.93 -8.28
CA LEU A 170 -18.93 23.40 -9.46
C LEU A 170 -19.13 21.89 -9.57
N GLY A 171 -19.03 21.19 -8.46
CA GLY A 171 -19.16 19.73 -8.38
C GLY A 171 -18.94 19.20 -6.99
N GLN A 172 -18.88 17.88 -6.87
CA GLN A 172 -18.62 17.20 -5.61
C GLN A 172 -17.63 16.05 -5.80
N LEU A 173 -16.59 16.03 -4.99
CA LEU A 173 -15.63 14.91 -4.90
C LEU A 173 -16.36 13.67 -4.38
N THR A 174 -16.06 12.54 -5.00
CA THR A 174 -16.55 11.25 -4.51
C THR A 174 -15.43 10.56 -3.77
N LEU A 175 -15.62 10.34 -2.45
CA LEU A 175 -14.73 9.50 -1.67
C LEU A 175 -15.19 8.05 -1.78
N TYR A 176 -14.22 7.14 -1.72
CA TYR A 176 -14.44 5.70 -1.82
C TYR A 176 -13.88 5.00 -0.59
N GLN A 177 -14.59 3.99 -0.13
CA GLN A 177 -14.11 3.10 0.92
C GLN A 177 -14.34 1.65 0.51
N PRO A 178 -13.29 0.84 0.39
CA PRO A 178 -13.42 -0.58 0.15
C PRO A 178 -13.98 -1.29 1.39
N THR A 179 -14.78 -2.31 1.17
CA THR A 179 -15.37 -3.11 2.26
C THR A 179 -14.29 -3.89 3.02
N ASN A 180 -13.23 -4.32 2.31
CA ASN A 180 -12.07 -4.99 2.92
C ASN A 180 -10.77 -4.36 2.40
N THR A 181 -9.96 -3.84 3.31
CA THR A 181 -8.67 -3.22 2.99
C THR A 181 -7.57 -4.24 2.67
N GLU A 182 -7.73 -5.51 3.07
CA GLU A 182 -6.75 -6.56 2.78
C GLU A 182 -6.70 -6.95 1.29
N ASN A 183 -7.80 -6.76 0.56
CA ASN A 183 -7.90 -7.07 -0.87
C ASN A 183 -7.48 -5.92 -1.78
N ILE A 184 -6.89 -4.87 -1.21
CA ILE A 184 -6.36 -3.75 -1.98
C ILE A 184 -4.95 -4.07 -2.45
N THR A 185 -4.71 -3.94 -3.75
CA THR A 185 -3.38 -4.16 -4.35
C THR A 185 -2.75 -2.83 -4.76
N PRO A 186 -1.50 -2.55 -4.36
CA PRO A 186 -0.79 -1.38 -4.84
C PRO A 186 -0.48 -1.52 -6.34
N VAL A 187 -0.70 -0.44 -7.10
CA VAL A 187 -0.40 -0.38 -8.54
C VAL A 187 0.85 0.45 -8.82
N GLY A 188 1.33 1.19 -7.82
CA GLY A 188 2.43 2.15 -7.91
C GLY A 188 1.94 3.58 -7.73
N ASN A 189 2.84 4.54 -7.53
CA ASN A 189 2.56 5.97 -7.43
C ASN A 189 1.45 6.33 -6.41
N GLN A 190 1.42 5.68 -5.23
CA GLN A 190 0.40 5.81 -4.18
C GLN A 190 -1.03 5.49 -4.68
N LEU A 191 -1.13 4.73 -5.77
CA LEU A 191 -2.40 4.28 -6.33
C LEU A 191 -2.67 2.81 -5.96
N TYR A 192 -3.90 2.54 -5.63
CA TYR A 192 -4.36 1.24 -5.15
C TYR A 192 -5.57 0.78 -5.96
N ARG A 193 -5.60 -0.50 -6.28
CA ARG A 193 -6.74 -1.15 -6.93
C ARG A 193 -7.53 -1.93 -5.90
N ALA A 194 -8.83 -1.67 -5.85
CA ALA A 194 -9.73 -2.36 -4.91
C ALA A 194 -10.16 -3.76 -5.36
N GLY A 195 -9.76 -4.21 -6.57
CA GLY A 195 -10.27 -5.46 -7.15
C GLY A 195 -11.77 -5.38 -7.46
N ASP A 196 -12.44 -6.54 -7.46
CA ASP A 196 -13.89 -6.66 -7.78
C ASP A 196 -14.79 -6.49 -6.54
N GLN A 197 -14.26 -5.94 -5.43
CA GLN A 197 -15.05 -5.73 -4.22
C GLN A 197 -15.98 -4.52 -4.34
N ALA A 198 -17.06 -4.54 -3.56
CA ALA A 198 -17.97 -3.41 -3.46
C ALA A 198 -17.27 -2.21 -2.80
N LEU A 199 -17.43 -1.04 -3.41
CA LEU A 199 -16.94 0.23 -2.87
C LEU A 199 -18.13 1.03 -2.32
N LEU A 200 -18.01 1.43 -1.06
CA LEU A 200 -18.90 2.44 -0.50
C LEU A 200 -18.49 3.80 -1.07
N THR A 201 -19.46 4.66 -1.32
CA THR A 201 -19.23 6.03 -1.80
C THR A 201 -19.77 7.06 -0.82
N SER A 202 -19.10 8.21 -0.72
CA SER A 202 -19.53 9.30 0.15
C SER A 202 -20.90 9.87 -0.22
N GLN A 203 -21.35 9.66 -1.46
CA GLN A 203 -22.66 10.08 -1.92
C GLN A 203 -23.80 9.19 -1.37
N THR A 204 -23.54 7.89 -1.19
CA THR A 204 -24.54 6.95 -0.67
C THR A 204 -24.55 6.86 0.84
N ASN A 205 -23.40 7.06 1.50
CA ASN A 205 -23.26 6.88 2.94
C ASN A 205 -22.31 7.90 3.56
N PRO A 206 -22.64 9.20 3.58
CA PRO A 206 -21.72 10.26 4.00
C PRO A 206 -21.21 10.10 5.43
N ALA A 207 -21.97 9.49 6.33
CA ALA A 207 -21.60 9.30 7.74
C ALA A 207 -20.42 8.29 7.94
N ALA A 208 -20.13 7.45 6.96
CA ALA A 208 -19.04 6.48 7.03
C ALA A 208 -17.67 7.07 6.64
N PHE A 209 -17.66 8.27 6.07
CA PHE A 209 -16.46 8.90 5.53
C PHE A 209 -15.95 10.01 6.44
N GLY A 210 -14.63 10.24 6.35
CA GLY A 210 -14.00 11.39 6.96
C GLY A 210 -14.32 12.70 6.24
N SER A 211 -13.90 13.81 6.84
CA SER A 211 -14.05 15.15 6.24
C SER A 211 -12.87 15.47 5.31
N VAL A 212 -13.15 16.20 4.25
CA VAL A 212 -12.13 16.75 3.36
C VAL A 212 -11.60 18.06 3.92
N LEU A 213 -10.29 18.19 4.01
CA LEU A 213 -9.61 19.41 4.46
C LEU A 213 -8.86 20.00 3.28
N GLN A 214 -9.14 21.27 2.97
CA GLN A 214 -8.49 22.04 1.92
C GLN A 214 -7.18 22.65 2.42
N GLY A 215 -6.17 22.76 1.55
CA GLY A 215 -4.85 23.33 1.88
C GLY A 215 -4.04 22.46 2.82
N GLN A 216 -4.31 21.17 2.84
CA GLN A 216 -3.58 20.19 3.65
C GLN A 216 -3.25 18.95 2.81
N LEU A 217 -2.14 18.28 3.18
CA LEU A 217 -1.75 17.00 2.61
C LEU A 217 -1.50 15.99 3.73
N GLU A 218 -1.87 14.76 3.49
CA GLU A 218 -1.52 13.63 4.37
C GLU A 218 -0.05 13.27 4.13
N GLN A 219 0.77 13.31 5.17
CA GLN A 219 2.15 12.88 5.14
C GLN A 219 2.26 11.35 5.12
N SER A 220 3.43 10.85 4.76
CA SER A 220 3.74 9.42 4.84
C SER A 220 3.47 8.87 6.25
N THR A 221 2.91 7.67 6.33
CA THR A 221 2.70 6.94 7.61
C THR A 221 3.96 6.22 8.08
N VAL A 222 5.09 6.39 7.40
CA VAL A 222 6.37 5.76 7.73
C VAL A 222 7.02 6.43 8.92
N ASP A 223 7.35 5.64 9.96
CA ASP A 223 8.26 6.06 11.02
C ASP A 223 9.70 5.73 10.61
N LEU A 224 10.49 6.78 10.34
CA LEU A 224 11.86 6.66 9.89
C LEU A 224 12.75 5.96 10.93
N ALA A 225 12.59 6.28 12.23
CA ALA A 225 13.43 5.73 13.28
C ALA A 225 13.21 4.22 13.45
N THR A 226 11.95 3.81 13.47
CA THR A 226 11.56 2.40 13.48
C THR A 226 12.04 1.69 12.22
N SER A 227 11.81 2.26 11.04
CA SER A 227 12.21 1.65 9.76
C SER A 227 13.73 1.48 9.64
N MET A 228 14.54 2.43 10.11
CA MET A 228 16.00 2.30 10.12
C MET A 228 16.47 1.20 11.09
N THR A 229 15.82 1.08 12.24
CA THR A 229 16.13 0.02 13.20
C THR A 229 15.80 -1.35 12.64
N ASP A 230 14.64 -1.49 11.99
CA ASP A 230 14.21 -2.70 11.32
C ASP A 230 15.14 -3.08 10.17
N LEU A 231 15.61 -2.09 9.39
CA LEU A 231 16.60 -2.31 8.33
C LEU A 231 17.89 -2.90 8.90
N LEU A 232 18.44 -2.30 9.97
CA LEU A 232 19.69 -2.76 10.58
C LEU A 232 19.54 -4.16 11.20
N THR A 233 18.43 -4.45 11.87
CA THR A 233 18.17 -5.77 12.46
C THR A 233 18.00 -6.83 11.39
N THR A 234 17.27 -6.53 10.32
CA THR A 234 17.06 -7.43 9.18
C THR A 234 18.36 -7.69 8.41
N GLN A 235 19.20 -6.66 8.20
CA GLN A 235 20.53 -6.83 7.60
C GLN A 235 21.44 -7.76 8.44
N ARG A 236 21.43 -7.60 9.76
CA ARG A 236 22.19 -8.49 10.65
C ARG A 236 21.67 -9.93 10.59
N ALA A 237 20.35 -10.11 10.60
CA ALA A 237 19.73 -11.43 10.48
C ALA A 237 20.05 -12.09 9.12
N TYR A 238 20.03 -11.32 8.03
CA TYR A 238 20.43 -11.78 6.70
C TYR A 238 21.90 -12.26 6.69
N GLY A 239 22.81 -11.45 7.24
CA GLY A 239 24.23 -11.82 7.34
C GLY A 239 24.49 -13.07 8.19
N LEU A 240 23.75 -13.25 9.30
CA LEU A 240 23.84 -14.44 10.13
C LEU A 240 23.32 -15.69 9.38
N ASN A 241 22.20 -15.58 8.69
CA ASN A 241 21.63 -16.68 7.91
C ASN A 241 22.54 -17.08 6.74
N THR A 242 23.18 -16.10 6.08
CA THR A 242 24.18 -16.36 5.04
C THR A 242 25.39 -17.13 5.59
N LYS A 243 25.90 -16.75 6.77
CA LYS A 243 27.00 -17.46 7.43
C LYS A 243 26.58 -18.90 7.82
N ALA A 244 25.35 -19.09 8.30
CA ALA A 244 24.83 -20.42 8.62
C ALA A 244 24.77 -21.31 7.36
N MET A 245 24.39 -20.76 6.20
CA MET A 245 24.44 -21.49 4.92
C MET A 245 25.87 -21.87 4.53
N GLN A 246 26.83 -20.93 4.65
CA GLN A 246 28.23 -21.21 4.34
C GLN A 246 28.79 -22.34 5.21
N THR A 247 28.52 -22.32 6.52
CA THR A 247 28.97 -23.42 7.43
C THR A 247 28.28 -24.74 7.09
N ALA A 248 27.04 -24.74 6.65
CA ALA A 248 26.35 -25.94 6.18
C ALA A 248 26.98 -26.50 4.90
N ASP A 249 27.36 -25.65 3.94
CA ASP A 249 28.05 -26.04 2.71
C ASP A 249 29.47 -26.60 3.01
N GLU A 250 30.19 -25.98 3.94
CA GLU A 250 31.50 -26.49 4.39
C GLU A 250 31.37 -27.87 5.04
N MET A 251 30.39 -28.07 5.91
CA MET A 251 30.12 -29.38 6.49
C MET A 251 29.78 -30.42 5.42
N TRP A 252 28.98 -30.04 4.42
CA TRP A 252 28.66 -30.92 3.30
C TRP A 252 29.92 -31.32 2.50
N SER A 253 30.79 -30.37 2.23
CA SER A 253 32.08 -30.60 1.55
C SER A 253 32.98 -31.55 2.32
N VAL A 254 33.00 -31.43 3.66
CA VAL A 254 33.78 -32.36 4.53
C VAL A 254 33.18 -33.76 4.50
N ILE A 255 31.86 -33.91 4.60
CA ILE A 255 31.20 -35.23 4.55
C ILE A 255 31.47 -35.93 3.22
N ASN A 256 31.36 -35.22 2.09
CA ASN A 256 31.66 -35.82 0.77
C ASN A 256 33.09 -36.30 0.64
N ARG A 257 34.08 -35.62 1.26
CA ARG A 257 35.47 -36.07 1.25
C ARG A 257 35.72 -37.31 2.11
N PHE A 258 34.85 -37.62 3.05
CA PHE A 258 34.96 -38.84 3.86
C PHE A 258 34.25 -40.04 3.23
N THR A 259 33.43 -39.82 2.21
CA THR A 259 32.67 -40.87 1.49
C THR A 259 33.34 -41.30 0.17
N ASP A 260 34.34 -40.56 -0.32
CA ASP A 260 35.28 -40.94 -1.40
C ASP A 260 36.56 -41.59 -0.81
#